data_77f03ef0fc78df7001365fd5d723babf
#
_entry.id   77f03ef0fc78df7001365fd5d723babf
#
_cell.length_a   1.000
_cell.length_b   1.000
_cell.length_c   1.000
_cell.angle_alpha   90.00
_cell.angle_beta   90.00
_cell.angle_gamma   90.00
#
_symmetry.space_group_name_H-M   'P 1'
#
loop_
_entity.id
_entity.type
_entity.pdbx_description
1 polymer ?
#
loop_
_entity_poly.entity_id
_entity_poly.type
_entity_poly.pdbx_seq_one_letter_code
_entity_poly.pdbx_strand_id
1 'polypeptide(L)'
;MSFKDRFQGKDYLTLMDWKKEEITYILDVSADLKRMRMMKQPHEHLRGRTIAMVFEKHSTRTRFSFQAAIAHLGMQSFYSTPQTMQLARGEPIKDTARILDRYCDGLVIRTYGQEIVEEYAEYMDSPVINALTDLTHPCQGLADMLTMQEHKGKLEGLKMAYVGDPWNVCQSLMAGSSLMGMDFYVAVPKGWTPNEMITKFAMEHAADGGTQMVIIDDLEEAFKDADVVYANTFHSMGHKDIEERKKAFAKYQVNDETLKLAKKDAIFMHCLPGYRGE
;
A
#
# COMPACT_ATOMS: atom_id res chain seq x y z
N MET A 1 4.17 22.92 -16.84
CA MET A 1 4.40 22.51 -15.45
C MET A 1 5.63 21.62 -15.44
N SER A 2 6.67 21.96 -14.68
CA SER A 2 7.86 21.09 -14.61
C SER A 2 7.51 19.76 -13.96
N PHE A 3 8.34 18.73 -14.14
CA PHE A 3 8.10 17.44 -13.48
C PHE A 3 8.07 17.59 -11.94
N LYS A 4 8.92 18.47 -11.41
CA LYS A 4 8.97 18.80 -9.97
C LYS A 4 7.66 19.41 -9.47
N ASP A 5 7.01 20.27 -10.26
CA ASP A 5 5.78 20.95 -9.86
C ASP A 5 4.60 19.98 -9.71
N ARG A 6 4.70 18.77 -10.30
CA ARG A 6 3.66 17.73 -10.22
C ARG A 6 3.58 17.08 -8.83
N PHE A 7 4.66 17.14 -8.04
CA PHE A 7 4.74 16.51 -6.73
C PHE A 7 4.54 17.51 -5.59
N GLN A 8 4.71 18.81 -5.84
CA GLN A 8 4.61 19.79 -4.79
C GLN A 8 3.16 19.91 -4.30
N GLY A 9 2.95 19.64 -3.00
CA GLY A 9 1.64 19.69 -2.37
C GLY A 9 0.69 18.54 -2.79
N LYS A 10 1.15 17.58 -3.59
CA LYS A 10 0.31 16.47 -4.04
C LYS A 10 0.10 15.47 -2.91
N ASP A 11 -1.16 15.15 -2.66
CA ASP A 11 -1.55 14.11 -1.72
C ASP A 11 -1.19 12.72 -2.23
N TYR A 12 -1.01 11.80 -1.29
CA TYR A 12 -0.81 10.38 -1.60
C TYR A 12 -1.90 9.53 -0.94
N LEU A 13 -3.07 9.48 -1.56
CA LEU A 13 -4.27 8.82 -1.00
C LEU A 13 -4.46 7.41 -1.55
N THR A 14 -4.27 7.24 -2.87
CA THR A 14 -4.32 5.95 -3.55
C THR A 14 -3.26 5.88 -4.65
N LEU A 15 -2.92 4.67 -5.13
CA LEU A 15 -2.09 4.52 -6.33
C LEU A 15 -2.82 4.91 -7.62
N MET A 16 -4.15 4.93 -7.60
CA MET A 16 -4.97 5.32 -8.75
C MET A 16 -4.81 6.79 -9.14
N ASP A 17 -4.35 7.64 -8.21
CA ASP A 17 -4.15 9.08 -8.44
C ASP A 17 -2.84 9.40 -9.16
N TRP A 18 -2.06 8.37 -9.51
CA TRP A 18 -0.70 8.50 -10.01
C TRP A 18 -0.51 7.87 -11.37
N LYS A 19 0.47 8.37 -12.12
CA LYS A 19 0.87 7.85 -13.42
C LYS A 19 2.11 6.95 -13.29
N LYS A 20 2.32 6.08 -14.28
CA LYS A 20 3.49 5.17 -14.33
C LYS A 20 4.81 5.91 -14.12
N GLU A 21 5.02 7.04 -14.81
CA GLU A 21 6.24 7.82 -14.70
C GLU A 21 6.44 8.47 -13.32
N GLU A 22 5.35 8.84 -12.66
CA GLU A 22 5.39 9.41 -11.30
C GLU A 22 5.72 8.33 -10.27
N ILE A 23 5.11 7.15 -10.39
CA ILE A 23 5.42 5.99 -9.54
C ILE A 23 6.87 5.58 -9.72
N THR A 24 7.34 5.48 -10.97
CA THR A 24 8.74 5.16 -11.27
C THR A 24 9.70 6.14 -10.59
N TYR A 25 9.42 7.43 -10.67
CA TYR A 25 10.24 8.44 -10.00
C TYR A 25 10.26 8.29 -8.48
N ILE A 26 9.10 7.99 -7.85
CA ILE A 26 9.03 7.74 -6.40
C ILE A 26 9.86 6.51 -6.03
N LEU A 27 9.81 5.44 -6.82
CA LEU A 27 10.61 4.23 -6.58
C LEU A 27 12.10 4.52 -6.70
N ASP A 28 12.53 5.28 -7.71
CA ASP A 28 13.94 5.67 -7.90
C ASP A 28 14.46 6.52 -6.73
N VAL A 29 13.71 7.53 -6.31
CA VAL A 29 14.04 8.34 -5.12
C VAL A 29 14.09 7.49 -3.86
N SER A 30 13.16 6.55 -3.71
CA SER A 30 13.12 5.63 -2.57
C SER A 30 14.35 4.71 -2.53
N ALA A 31 14.77 4.19 -3.70
CA ALA A 31 15.98 3.37 -3.82
C ALA A 31 17.24 4.18 -3.47
N ASP A 32 17.33 5.43 -3.92
CA ASP A 32 18.43 6.33 -3.59
C ASP A 32 18.51 6.63 -2.09
N LEU A 33 17.39 6.98 -1.47
CA LEU A 33 17.32 7.24 -0.02
C LEU A 33 17.66 5.97 0.78
N LYS A 34 17.18 4.80 0.36
CA LYS A 34 17.52 3.50 0.95
C LYS A 34 19.02 3.24 0.88
N ARG A 35 19.65 3.50 -0.27
CA ARG A 35 21.10 3.39 -0.46
C ARG A 35 21.88 4.34 0.46
N MET A 36 21.50 5.62 0.51
CA MET A 36 22.11 6.61 1.40
C MET A 36 22.04 6.16 2.87
N ARG A 37 20.91 5.67 3.31
CA ARG A 37 20.71 5.13 4.66
C ARG A 37 21.64 3.93 4.92
N MET A 38 21.72 2.97 4.01
CA MET A 38 22.59 1.78 4.15
C MET A 38 24.07 2.18 4.24
N MET A 39 24.49 3.19 3.48
CA MET A 39 25.84 3.74 3.48
C MET A 39 26.10 4.71 4.65
N LYS A 40 25.10 4.94 5.52
CA LYS A 40 25.13 5.90 6.63
C LYS A 40 25.47 7.32 6.17
N GLN A 41 25.10 7.68 4.96
CA GLN A 41 25.26 9.04 4.43
C GLN A 41 24.17 9.95 4.98
N PRO A 42 24.50 11.19 5.37
CA PRO A 42 23.51 12.19 5.77
C PRO A 42 22.54 12.47 4.62
N HIS A 43 21.24 12.47 4.92
CA HIS A 43 20.19 12.74 3.93
C HIS A 43 19.00 13.50 4.54
N GLU A 44 19.31 14.45 5.42
CA GLU A 44 18.34 15.32 6.11
C GLU A 44 17.73 16.37 5.16
N HIS A 45 17.14 15.93 4.03
CA HIS A 45 16.63 16.82 2.98
C HIS A 45 15.46 17.70 3.41
N LEU A 46 14.78 17.32 4.50
CA LEU A 46 13.60 18.01 5.02
C LEU A 46 13.82 18.59 6.44
N ARG A 47 15.06 18.99 6.72
CA ARG A 47 15.45 19.51 8.02
C ARG A 47 14.59 20.72 8.43
N GLY A 48 14.10 20.70 9.66
CA GLY A 48 13.25 21.74 10.22
C GLY A 48 11.78 21.66 9.86
N ARG A 49 11.38 20.65 9.09
CA ARG A 49 9.97 20.37 8.79
C ARG A 49 9.33 19.50 9.87
N THR A 50 8.02 19.60 9.97
CA THR A 50 7.21 18.84 10.93
C THR A 50 6.13 18.06 10.20
N ILE A 51 5.76 16.90 10.73
CA ILE A 51 4.68 16.09 10.17
C ILE A 51 3.79 15.55 11.29
N ALA A 52 2.47 15.67 11.12
CA ALA A 52 1.51 15.02 12.00
C ALA A 52 1.36 13.55 11.61
N MET A 53 1.24 12.67 12.59
CA MET A 53 0.93 11.25 12.41
C MET A 53 -0.31 10.91 13.24
N VAL A 54 -1.45 10.70 12.57
CA VAL A 54 -2.72 10.37 13.22
C VAL A 54 -3.07 8.92 12.92
N PHE A 55 -3.02 8.07 13.95
CA PHE A 55 -3.20 6.63 13.81
C PHE A 55 -4.38 6.14 14.65
N GLU A 56 -5.48 5.81 14.01
CA GLU A 56 -6.66 5.24 14.63
C GLU A 56 -6.53 3.73 14.83
N LYS A 57 -5.92 3.03 13.86
CA LYS A 57 -5.65 1.59 13.94
C LYS A 57 -4.25 1.30 14.49
N HIS A 58 -4.16 0.29 15.34
CA HIS A 58 -2.87 -0.18 15.85
C HIS A 58 -1.90 -0.51 14.71
N SER A 59 -0.63 -0.12 14.89
CA SER A 59 0.40 -0.37 13.90
C SER A 59 1.79 -0.37 14.52
N THR A 60 2.54 -1.45 14.29
CA THR A 60 3.96 -1.51 14.64
C THR A 60 4.82 -1.10 13.45
N ARG A 61 4.72 -1.84 12.34
CA ARG A 61 5.58 -1.62 11.15
C ARG A 61 5.39 -0.24 10.54
N THR A 62 4.18 0.14 10.20
CA THR A 62 3.87 1.43 9.57
C THR A 62 4.28 2.59 10.46
N ARG A 63 3.94 2.53 11.77
CA ARG A 63 4.31 3.59 12.71
C ARG A 63 5.83 3.78 12.78
N PHE A 64 6.57 2.70 13.06
CA PHE A 64 8.01 2.80 13.23
C PHE A 64 8.74 3.13 11.93
N SER A 65 8.28 2.63 10.77
CA SER A 65 8.88 2.97 9.48
C SER A 65 8.73 4.45 9.15
N PHE A 66 7.54 5.02 9.35
CA PHE A 66 7.34 6.46 9.16
C PHE A 66 8.18 7.29 10.13
N GLN A 67 8.15 6.98 11.44
CA GLN A 67 8.96 7.71 12.42
C GLN A 67 10.45 7.65 12.11
N ALA A 68 10.95 6.50 11.68
CA ALA A 68 12.35 6.34 11.27
C ALA A 68 12.68 7.15 10.01
N ALA A 69 11.81 7.09 8.98
CA ALA A 69 12.00 7.85 7.74
C ALA A 69 11.98 9.37 8.00
N ILE A 70 11.02 9.84 8.78
CA ILE A 70 10.89 11.25 9.21
C ILE A 70 12.18 11.72 9.89
N ALA A 71 12.69 10.94 10.86
CA ALA A 71 13.93 11.28 11.57
C ALA A 71 15.16 11.28 10.62
N HIS A 72 15.27 10.31 9.69
CA HIS A 72 16.37 10.27 8.74
C HIS A 72 16.34 11.43 7.74
N LEU A 73 15.17 11.95 7.40
CA LEU A 73 15.01 13.12 6.54
C LEU A 73 15.20 14.45 7.30
N GLY A 74 15.47 14.42 8.62
CA GLY A 74 15.70 15.60 9.44
C GLY A 74 14.44 16.30 9.90
N MET A 75 13.27 15.65 9.76
CA MET A 75 11.99 16.15 10.22
C MET A 75 11.69 15.75 11.66
N GLN A 76 10.65 16.36 12.24
CA GLN A 76 10.04 15.94 13.50
C GLN A 76 8.62 15.42 13.27
N SER A 77 8.22 14.41 14.04
CA SER A 77 6.85 13.86 13.97
C SER A 77 6.08 14.12 15.27
N PHE A 78 4.81 14.48 15.12
CA PHE A 78 3.84 14.52 16.21
C PHE A 78 2.90 13.34 16.07
N TYR A 79 3.04 12.35 16.95
CA TYR A 79 2.19 11.17 16.94
C TYR A 79 0.97 11.37 17.83
N SER A 80 -0.21 11.16 17.29
CA SER A 80 -1.48 11.21 18.01
C SER A 80 -2.40 10.06 17.60
N THR A 81 -3.40 9.84 18.44
CA THR A 81 -4.55 8.98 18.10
C THR A 81 -5.82 9.81 18.23
N PRO A 82 -6.93 9.47 17.53
CA PRO A 82 -8.19 10.21 17.70
C PRO A 82 -8.62 10.34 19.15
N GLN A 83 -8.32 9.35 19.99
CA GLN A 83 -8.66 9.34 21.43
C GLN A 83 -7.88 10.40 22.24
N THR A 84 -6.75 10.85 21.75
CA THR A 84 -5.93 11.90 22.39
C THR A 84 -6.12 13.27 21.76
N MET A 85 -7.01 13.38 20.77
CA MET A 85 -7.37 14.61 20.05
C MET A 85 -8.80 15.03 20.37
N GLN A 86 -9.19 16.23 19.97
CA GLN A 86 -10.56 16.72 20.15
C GLN A 86 -11.59 15.96 19.27
N LEU A 87 -11.12 15.19 18.29
CA LEU A 87 -11.93 14.23 17.52
C LEU A 87 -12.72 13.30 18.43
N ALA A 88 -12.14 12.83 19.54
CA ALA A 88 -12.82 12.03 20.56
C ALA A 88 -14.03 12.74 21.21
N ARG A 89 -14.11 14.06 21.10
CA ARG A 89 -15.17 14.92 21.65
C ARG A 89 -16.12 15.42 20.57
N GLY A 90 -15.97 14.92 19.34
CA GLY A 90 -16.85 15.27 18.22
C GLY A 90 -16.40 16.50 17.42
N GLU A 91 -15.11 16.93 17.52
CA GLU A 91 -14.58 17.94 16.63
C GLU A 91 -14.64 17.44 15.18
N PRO A 92 -15.18 18.23 14.22
CA PRO A 92 -15.20 17.85 12.82
C PRO A 92 -13.78 17.69 12.25
N ILE A 93 -13.61 16.75 11.31
CA ILE A 93 -12.32 16.50 10.62
C ILE A 93 -11.79 17.78 9.98
N LYS A 94 -12.65 18.54 9.28
CA LYS A 94 -12.28 19.80 8.63
C LYS A 94 -11.64 20.84 9.57
N ASP A 95 -12.05 20.88 10.83
CA ASP A 95 -11.49 21.84 11.79
C ASP A 95 -10.13 21.35 12.30
N THR A 96 -10.00 20.05 12.59
CA THR A 96 -8.73 19.41 12.91
C THR A 96 -7.74 19.54 11.74
N ALA A 97 -8.18 19.32 10.49
CA ALA A 97 -7.35 19.45 9.28
C ALA A 97 -6.76 20.85 9.14
N ARG A 98 -7.59 21.89 9.25
CA ARG A 98 -7.14 23.31 9.17
C ARG A 98 -6.14 23.68 10.26
N ILE A 99 -6.30 23.15 11.46
CA ILE A 99 -5.35 23.40 12.54
C ILE A 99 -4.02 22.68 12.32
N LEU A 100 -4.07 21.41 11.90
CA LEU A 100 -2.85 20.65 11.57
C LEU A 100 -2.09 21.30 10.42
N ASP A 101 -2.77 21.80 9.40
CA ASP A 101 -2.18 22.51 8.28
C ASP A 101 -1.42 23.80 8.68
N ARG A 102 -1.79 24.44 9.79
CA ARG A 102 -1.07 25.59 10.32
C ARG A 102 0.17 25.22 11.13
N TYR A 103 0.25 24.00 11.64
CA TYR A 103 1.34 23.57 12.53
C TYR A 103 2.33 22.61 11.87
N CYS A 104 1.91 21.89 10.84
CA CYS A 104 2.67 20.82 10.22
C CYS A 104 2.81 21.01 8.71
N ASP A 105 3.92 20.52 8.17
CA ASP A 105 4.20 20.53 6.74
C ASP A 105 3.59 19.31 6.01
N GLY A 106 2.83 18.48 6.69
CA GLY A 106 2.11 17.35 6.12
C GLY A 106 1.46 16.46 7.19
N LEU A 107 0.60 15.55 6.73
CA LEU A 107 -0.12 14.59 7.55
C LEU A 107 0.11 13.17 7.05
N VAL A 108 0.44 12.26 7.96
CA VAL A 108 0.39 10.81 7.75
C VAL A 108 -0.78 10.26 8.54
N ILE A 109 -1.75 9.65 7.87
CA ILE A 109 -2.98 9.18 8.51
C ILE A 109 -3.23 7.70 8.26
N ARG A 110 -3.59 6.96 9.32
CA ARG A 110 -4.01 5.55 9.28
C ARG A 110 -5.35 5.42 9.98
N THR A 111 -6.39 5.11 9.22
CA THR A 111 -7.77 5.11 9.71
C THR A 111 -8.59 3.98 9.08
N TYR A 112 -9.90 4.00 9.23
CA TYR A 112 -10.84 3.03 8.65
C TYR A 112 -11.34 3.49 7.28
N GLY A 113 -12.12 4.54 7.21
CA GLY A 113 -12.76 5.01 5.99
C GLY A 113 -11.81 5.76 5.04
N GLN A 114 -11.95 5.53 3.75
CA GLN A 114 -11.21 6.28 2.73
C GLN A 114 -11.66 7.74 2.70
N GLU A 115 -12.95 7.98 2.90
CA GLU A 115 -13.55 9.32 2.98
C GLU A 115 -12.92 10.20 4.08
N ILE A 116 -12.40 9.58 5.14
CA ILE A 116 -11.71 10.31 6.21
C ILE A 116 -10.40 10.94 5.71
N VAL A 117 -9.59 10.18 4.96
CA VAL A 117 -8.33 10.71 4.42
C VAL A 117 -8.59 11.73 3.31
N GLU A 118 -9.66 11.53 2.53
CA GLU A 118 -10.10 12.45 1.49
C GLU A 118 -10.59 13.78 2.08
N GLU A 119 -11.34 13.75 3.19
CA GLU A 119 -11.76 14.96 3.90
C GLU A 119 -10.55 15.73 4.47
N TYR A 120 -9.54 15.04 5.03
CA TYR A 120 -8.30 15.72 5.44
C TYR A 120 -7.61 16.39 4.25
N ALA A 121 -7.49 15.72 3.11
CA ALA A 121 -6.88 16.27 1.90
C ALA A 121 -7.66 17.45 1.32
N GLU A 122 -8.99 17.45 1.44
CA GLU A 122 -9.83 18.59 0.99
C GLU A 122 -9.56 19.87 1.82
N TYR A 123 -9.24 19.76 3.10
CA TYR A 123 -9.11 20.89 4.01
C TYR A 123 -7.67 21.23 4.44
N MET A 124 -6.67 20.59 3.85
CA MET A 124 -5.24 20.85 4.04
C MET A 124 -4.59 21.31 2.73
N ASP A 125 -3.75 22.32 2.77
CA ASP A 125 -2.87 22.71 1.66
C ASP A 125 -1.57 21.88 1.68
N SER A 126 -1.19 21.37 2.86
CA SER A 126 -0.05 20.48 3.06
C SER A 126 -0.41 19.04 2.68
N PRO A 127 0.53 18.25 2.12
CA PRO A 127 0.23 16.93 1.61
C PRO A 127 -0.26 15.96 2.69
N VAL A 128 -1.28 15.19 2.33
CA VAL A 128 -1.84 14.10 3.15
C VAL A 128 -1.38 12.75 2.57
N ILE A 129 -0.82 11.91 3.43
CA ILE A 129 -0.30 10.59 3.08
C ILE A 129 -1.17 9.52 3.75
N ASN A 130 -1.84 8.72 2.93
CA ASN A 130 -2.59 7.56 3.39
C ASN A 130 -1.63 6.42 3.81
N ALA A 131 -1.48 6.23 5.11
CA ALA A 131 -0.70 5.13 5.67
C ALA A 131 -1.46 3.79 5.70
N LEU A 132 -2.77 3.80 5.66
CA LEU A 132 -3.71 2.70 5.43
C LEU A 132 -5.14 3.17 5.67
N THR A 133 -6.05 2.76 4.80
CA THR A 133 -7.49 2.70 5.06
C THR A 133 -8.03 1.28 4.84
N ASP A 134 -9.33 1.07 4.99
CA ASP A 134 -9.97 -0.20 4.63
C ASP A 134 -9.97 -0.40 3.10
N LEU A 135 -10.00 0.69 2.33
CA LEU A 135 -9.98 0.62 0.87
C LEU A 135 -8.59 0.35 0.31
N THR A 136 -7.56 1.08 0.77
CA THR A 136 -6.20 1.00 0.19
C THR A 136 -5.09 1.06 1.24
N HIS A 137 -3.93 0.50 0.88
CA HIS A 137 -2.66 0.63 1.62
C HIS A 137 -1.54 1.02 0.65
N PRO A 138 -1.56 2.26 0.10
CA PRO A 138 -0.72 2.64 -1.02
C PRO A 138 0.79 2.62 -0.68
N CYS A 139 1.16 2.95 0.56
CA CYS A 139 2.56 2.87 1.01
C CYS A 139 3.11 1.43 1.02
N GLN A 140 2.26 0.43 1.33
CA GLN A 140 2.64 -0.98 1.22
C GLN A 140 2.82 -1.35 -0.25
N GLY A 141 1.91 -0.94 -1.13
CA GLY A 141 2.02 -1.21 -2.58
C GLY A 141 3.35 -0.69 -3.16
N LEU A 142 3.77 0.53 -2.82
CA LEU A 142 5.09 1.05 -3.25
C LEU A 142 6.27 0.27 -2.67
N ALA A 143 6.19 -0.12 -1.39
CA ALA A 143 7.25 -0.91 -0.76
C ALA A 143 7.40 -2.29 -1.41
N ASP A 144 6.28 -2.90 -1.79
CA ASP A 144 6.26 -4.18 -2.50
C ASP A 144 6.82 -4.03 -3.91
N MET A 145 6.46 -2.97 -4.64
CA MET A 145 7.01 -2.66 -5.97
C MET A 145 8.51 -2.43 -5.92
N LEU A 146 8.99 -1.67 -4.95
CA LEU A 146 10.44 -1.46 -4.77
C LEU A 146 11.14 -2.79 -4.50
N THR A 147 10.57 -3.64 -3.65
CA THR A 147 11.12 -4.97 -3.35
C THR A 147 11.18 -5.85 -4.61
N MET A 148 10.12 -5.86 -5.41
CA MET A 148 10.10 -6.59 -6.68
C MET A 148 11.16 -6.05 -7.66
N GLN A 149 11.28 -4.73 -7.78
CA GLN A 149 12.30 -4.10 -8.62
C GLN A 149 13.72 -4.45 -8.17
N GLU A 150 13.98 -4.48 -6.87
CA GLU A 150 15.28 -4.87 -6.32
C GLU A 150 15.64 -6.34 -6.60
N HIS A 151 14.68 -7.24 -6.54
CA HIS A 151 14.92 -8.68 -6.73
C HIS A 151 14.83 -9.15 -8.18
N LYS A 152 14.00 -8.51 -8.99
CA LYS A 152 13.74 -8.89 -10.39
C LYS A 152 14.34 -7.92 -11.41
N GLY A 153 14.87 -6.77 -10.97
CA GLY A 153 15.48 -5.76 -11.82
C GLY A 153 14.51 -4.90 -12.62
N LYS A 154 13.22 -5.26 -12.64
CA LYS A 154 12.14 -4.56 -13.37
C LYS A 154 10.79 -4.87 -12.74
N LEU A 155 9.76 -4.12 -13.13
CA LEU A 155 8.36 -4.45 -12.83
C LEU A 155 7.61 -4.90 -14.09
N GLU A 156 7.78 -4.18 -15.18
CA GLU A 156 7.08 -4.44 -16.43
C GLU A 156 7.29 -5.88 -16.94
N GLY A 157 6.18 -6.55 -17.26
CA GLY A 157 6.15 -7.93 -17.74
C GLY A 157 6.37 -9.00 -16.66
N LEU A 158 6.38 -8.64 -15.37
CA LEU A 158 6.30 -9.63 -14.29
C LEU A 158 4.87 -10.14 -14.14
N LYS A 159 4.72 -11.42 -13.80
CA LYS A 159 3.46 -12.01 -13.33
C LYS A 159 3.49 -12.10 -11.81
N MET A 160 2.54 -11.42 -11.15
CA MET A 160 2.29 -11.56 -9.71
C MET A 160 1.03 -12.39 -9.46
N ALA A 161 1.15 -13.42 -8.64
CA ALA A 161 0.02 -14.16 -8.09
C ALA A 161 -0.21 -13.74 -6.65
N TYR A 162 -1.41 -13.26 -6.35
CA TYR A 162 -1.84 -12.87 -5.01
C TYR A 162 -2.82 -13.90 -4.46
N VAL A 163 -2.65 -14.24 -3.19
CA VAL A 163 -3.57 -15.11 -2.45
C VAL A 163 -3.82 -14.56 -1.05
N GLY A 164 -5.06 -14.56 -0.62
CA GLY A 164 -5.47 -14.04 0.68
C GLY A 164 -6.68 -13.12 0.59
N ASP A 165 -6.96 -12.41 1.67
CA ASP A 165 -8.08 -11.45 1.70
C ASP A 165 -7.93 -10.40 0.58
N PRO A 166 -8.93 -10.27 -0.32
CA PRO A 166 -8.89 -9.30 -1.42
C PRO A 166 -9.18 -7.86 -0.95
N TRP A 167 -8.56 -7.46 0.14
CA TRP A 167 -8.75 -6.19 0.84
C TRP A 167 -7.73 -5.14 0.42
N ASN A 168 -7.50 -4.13 1.24
CA ASN A 168 -6.72 -2.94 0.94
C ASN A 168 -5.32 -3.16 0.32
N VAL A 169 -4.57 -4.18 0.77
CA VAL A 169 -3.26 -4.51 0.18
C VAL A 169 -3.42 -5.07 -1.23
N CYS A 170 -4.33 -6.05 -1.41
CA CYS A 170 -4.67 -6.57 -2.73
C CYS A 170 -5.07 -5.46 -3.68
N GLN A 171 -5.98 -4.60 -3.25
CA GLN A 171 -6.52 -3.49 -4.03
C GLN A 171 -5.44 -2.47 -4.43
N SER A 172 -4.51 -2.17 -3.53
CA SER A 172 -3.36 -1.32 -3.86
C SER A 172 -2.41 -1.98 -4.87
N LEU A 173 -2.16 -3.29 -4.72
CA LEU A 173 -1.34 -4.05 -5.66
C LEU A 173 -2.02 -4.19 -7.03
N MET A 174 -3.34 -4.36 -7.08
CA MET A 174 -4.11 -4.36 -8.33
C MET A 174 -3.90 -3.05 -9.11
N ALA A 175 -4.15 -1.92 -8.45
CA ALA A 175 -3.97 -0.60 -9.07
C ALA A 175 -2.52 -0.38 -9.52
N GLY A 176 -1.56 -0.65 -8.64
CA GLY A 176 -0.15 -0.46 -8.95
C GLY A 176 0.37 -1.38 -10.04
N SER A 177 0.01 -2.66 -10.02
CA SER A 177 0.45 -3.63 -11.04
C SER A 177 -0.07 -3.25 -12.43
N SER A 178 -1.35 -2.85 -12.53
CA SER A 178 -1.93 -2.41 -13.80
C SER A 178 -1.23 -1.18 -14.38
N LEU A 179 -0.88 -0.20 -13.52
CA LEU A 179 -0.14 1.00 -13.94
C LEU A 179 1.30 0.69 -14.35
N MET A 180 1.95 -0.28 -13.69
CA MET A 180 3.35 -0.61 -13.94
C MET A 180 3.57 -1.68 -15.02
N GLY A 181 2.51 -2.14 -15.69
CA GLY A 181 2.61 -3.09 -16.79
C GLY A 181 2.92 -4.52 -16.32
N MET A 182 2.33 -4.94 -15.20
CA MET A 182 2.47 -6.28 -14.64
C MET A 182 1.18 -7.08 -14.85
N ASP A 183 1.30 -8.37 -15.10
CA ASP A 183 0.19 -9.31 -14.98
C ASP A 183 -0.13 -9.56 -13.51
N PHE A 184 -1.40 -9.50 -13.13
CA PHE A 184 -1.82 -9.68 -11.74
C PHE A 184 -2.98 -10.68 -11.64
N TYR A 185 -2.75 -11.76 -10.90
CA TYR A 185 -3.71 -12.83 -10.68
C TYR A 185 -4.09 -12.89 -9.21
N VAL A 186 -5.39 -12.76 -8.92
CA VAL A 186 -5.95 -12.83 -7.57
C VAL A 186 -6.63 -14.16 -7.38
N ALA A 187 -6.02 -15.06 -6.62
CA ALA A 187 -6.61 -16.35 -6.25
C ALA A 187 -7.47 -16.18 -4.98
N VAL A 188 -8.78 -16.26 -5.15
CA VAL A 188 -9.76 -16.09 -4.07
C VAL A 188 -10.96 -17.03 -4.24
N PRO A 189 -11.62 -17.45 -3.15
CA PRO A 189 -12.84 -18.23 -3.23
C PRO A 189 -13.95 -17.48 -3.98
N LYS A 190 -14.87 -18.23 -4.61
CA LYS A 190 -16.08 -17.65 -5.22
C LYS A 190 -16.85 -16.81 -4.22
N GLY A 191 -17.24 -15.61 -4.64
CA GLY A 191 -17.97 -14.65 -3.81
C GLY A 191 -17.09 -13.71 -2.97
N TRP A 192 -15.77 -13.95 -2.92
CA TRP A 192 -14.80 -13.06 -2.29
C TRP A 192 -14.10 -12.23 -3.37
N THR A 193 -14.57 -11.02 -3.59
CA THR A 193 -14.05 -10.15 -4.65
C THR A 193 -13.49 -8.85 -4.09
N PRO A 194 -12.45 -8.29 -4.73
CA PRO A 194 -11.99 -6.94 -4.43
C PRO A 194 -13.08 -5.89 -4.69
N ASN A 195 -12.85 -4.67 -4.23
CA ASN A 195 -13.74 -3.53 -4.50
C ASN A 195 -13.96 -3.34 -6.01
N GLU A 196 -15.22 -3.12 -6.41
CA GLU A 196 -15.62 -3.04 -7.82
C GLU A 196 -14.96 -1.85 -8.56
N MET A 197 -14.87 -0.69 -7.92
CA MET A 197 -14.27 0.52 -8.51
C MET A 197 -12.78 0.28 -8.82
N ILE A 198 -12.04 -0.32 -7.87
CA ILE A 198 -10.61 -0.61 -8.03
C ILE A 198 -10.41 -1.72 -9.06
N THR A 199 -11.27 -2.74 -9.05
CA THR A 199 -11.24 -3.82 -10.05
C THR A 199 -11.43 -3.27 -11.45
N LYS A 200 -12.42 -2.41 -11.65
CA LYS A 200 -12.66 -1.74 -12.94
C LYS A 200 -11.46 -0.92 -13.38
N PHE A 201 -10.93 -0.06 -12.51
CA PHE A 201 -9.72 0.73 -12.77
C PHE A 201 -8.55 -0.16 -13.23
N ALA A 202 -8.28 -1.21 -12.47
CA ALA A 202 -7.15 -2.10 -12.74
C ALA A 202 -7.33 -2.89 -14.05
N MET A 203 -8.55 -3.34 -14.36
CA MET A 203 -8.84 -4.04 -15.62
C MET A 203 -8.71 -3.12 -16.83
N GLU A 204 -9.19 -1.88 -16.76
CA GLU A 204 -9.08 -0.91 -17.85
C GLU A 204 -7.59 -0.58 -18.13
N HIS A 205 -6.80 -0.28 -17.10
CA HIS A 205 -5.36 0.03 -17.27
C HIS A 205 -4.54 -1.18 -17.73
N ALA A 206 -4.88 -2.38 -17.26
CA ALA A 206 -4.24 -3.60 -17.73
C ALA A 206 -4.51 -3.84 -19.22
N ALA A 207 -5.75 -3.64 -19.66
CA ALA A 207 -6.13 -3.80 -21.07
C ALA A 207 -5.40 -2.79 -21.97
N ASP A 208 -5.33 -1.51 -21.53
CA ASP A 208 -4.61 -0.45 -22.24
C ASP A 208 -3.10 -0.72 -22.29
N GLY A 209 -2.54 -1.31 -21.24
CA GLY A 209 -1.13 -1.69 -21.13
C GLY A 209 -0.77 -3.03 -21.76
N GLY A 210 -1.75 -3.79 -22.27
CA GLY A 210 -1.54 -5.12 -22.85
C GLY A 210 -1.16 -6.18 -21.82
N THR A 211 -1.57 -6.02 -20.55
CA THR A 211 -1.36 -6.95 -19.44
C THR A 211 -2.66 -7.59 -18.96
N GLN A 212 -2.57 -8.54 -18.05
CA GLN A 212 -3.72 -9.29 -17.55
C GLN A 212 -4.03 -8.93 -16.08
N MET A 213 -5.32 -8.71 -15.80
CA MET A 213 -5.87 -8.57 -14.45
C MET A 213 -6.94 -9.65 -14.28
N VAL A 214 -6.62 -10.70 -13.53
CA VAL A 214 -7.45 -11.91 -13.44
C VAL A 214 -7.84 -12.18 -11.98
N ILE A 215 -9.15 -12.36 -11.73
CA ILE A 215 -9.68 -12.82 -10.43
C ILE A 215 -10.20 -14.24 -10.67
N ILE A 216 -9.67 -15.20 -9.93
CA ILE A 216 -9.90 -16.63 -10.21
C ILE A 216 -10.01 -17.42 -8.90
N ASP A 217 -10.76 -18.52 -8.91
CA ASP A 217 -10.89 -19.45 -7.78
C ASP A 217 -9.96 -20.67 -7.88
N ASP A 218 -8.95 -20.59 -8.74
CA ASP A 218 -7.93 -21.61 -8.98
C ASP A 218 -6.54 -21.11 -8.61
N LEU A 219 -6.01 -21.65 -7.51
CA LEU A 219 -4.67 -21.29 -6.99
C LEU A 219 -3.56 -21.79 -7.94
N GLU A 220 -3.73 -22.96 -8.55
CA GLU A 220 -2.72 -23.56 -9.42
C GLU A 220 -2.54 -22.73 -10.69
N GLU A 221 -3.65 -22.31 -11.32
CA GLU A 221 -3.61 -21.44 -12.48
C GLU A 221 -3.02 -20.06 -12.15
N ALA A 222 -3.38 -19.49 -10.99
CA ALA A 222 -2.82 -18.21 -10.57
C ALA A 222 -1.31 -18.30 -10.38
N PHE A 223 -0.80 -19.35 -9.73
CA PHE A 223 0.63 -19.52 -9.41
C PHE A 223 1.48 -19.95 -10.58
N LYS A 224 0.87 -20.60 -11.58
CA LYS A 224 1.59 -21.09 -12.76
C LYS A 224 2.43 -19.98 -13.39
N ASP A 225 3.74 -20.22 -13.50
CA ASP A 225 4.70 -19.31 -14.10
C ASP A 225 4.76 -17.89 -13.46
N ALA A 226 4.33 -17.73 -12.20
CA ALA A 226 4.42 -16.48 -11.48
C ALA A 226 5.89 -16.12 -11.16
N ASP A 227 6.24 -14.85 -11.33
CA ASP A 227 7.53 -14.28 -10.90
C ASP A 227 7.50 -13.92 -9.41
N VAL A 228 6.31 -13.57 -8.92
CA VAL A 228 6.06 -13.17 -7.54
C VAL A 228 4.83 -13.88 -7.02
N VAL A 229 4.96 -14.55 -5.88
CA VAL A 229 3.83 -15.07 -5.11
C VAL A 229 3.66 -14.20 -3.88
N TYR A 230 2.52 -13.55 -3.77
CA TYR A 230 2.19 -12.68 -2.65
C TYR A 230 1.08 -13.29 -1.81
N ALA A 231 1.37 -13.57 -0.55
CA ALA A 231 0.34 -14.02 0.40
C ALA A 231 -0.08 -12.88 1.34
N ASN A 232 -1.34 -12.88 1.71
CA ASN A 232 -1.87 -12.04 2.79
C ASN A 232 -2.72 -12.91 3.72
N THR A 233 -2.98 -12.40 4.93
CA THR A 233 -3.89 -13.06 5.87
C THR A 233 -5.30 -13.20 5.27
N PHE A 234 -6.00 -14.24 5.63
CA PHE A 234 -7.38 -14.46 5.18
C PHE A 234 -8.40 -13.60 5.95
N HIS A 235 -7.95 -12.96 7.03
CA HIS A 235 -8.77 -12.02 7.81
C HIS A 235 -7.93 -10.84 8.28
N SER A 236 -8.48 -9.65 8.17
CA SER A 236 -7.84 -8.39 8.58
C SER A 236 -8.46 -7.85 9.88
N MET A 237 -7.80 -6.85 10.48
CA MET A 237 -8.33 -6.17 11.67
C MET A 237 -9.71 -5.56 11.39
N GLY A 238 -10.68 -5.91 12.23
CA GLY A 238 -12.07 -5.42 12.11
C GLY A 238 -13.04 -6.43 11.49
N HIS A 239 -12.57 -7.51 10.88
CA HIS A 239 -13.46 -8.57 10.37
C HIS A 239 -14.09 -9.35 11.51
N LYS A 240 -15.41 -9.62 11.38
CA LYS A 240 -16.22 -10.39 12.37
C LYS A 240 -16.47 -11.83 11.93
N ASP A 241 -16.24 -12.15 10.66
CA ASP A 241 -16.57 -13.39 9.96
C ASP A 241 -15.35 -14.35 9.86
N ILE A 242 -14.50 -14.37 10.89
CA ILE A 242 -13.20 -15.06 10.87
C ILE A 242 -13.32 -16.55 10.54
N GLU A 243 -14.27 -17.27 11.17
CA GLU A 243 -14.45 -18.72 10.97
C GLU A 243 -14.96 -19.05 9.56
N GLU A 244 -15.78 -18.20 8.97
CA GLU A 244 -16.25 -18.34 7.59
C GLU A 244 -15.08 -18.17 6.63
N ARG A 245 -14.26 -17.13 6.85
CA ARG A 245 -13.04 -16.85 6.07
C ARG A 245 -12.05 -18.01 6.12
N LYS A 246 -11.78 -18.56 7.31
CA LYS A 246 -10.89 -19.71 7.48
C LYS A 246 -11.37 -20.91 6.66
N LYS A 247 -12.67 -21.20 6.66
CA LYS A 247 -13.24 -22.27 5.84
C LYS A 247 -13.12 -21.99 4.34
N ALA A 248 -13.47 -20.79 3.92
CA ALA A 248 -13.44 -20.42 2.51
C ALA A 248 -12.02 -20.48 1.95
N PHE A 249 -11.04 -20.00 2.69
CA PHE A 249 -9.64 -19.92 2.26
C PHE A 249 -8.79 -21.15 2.59
N ALA A 250 -9.32 -22.19 3.23
CA ALA A 250 -8.54 -23.36 3.68
C ALA A 250 -7.72 -24.03 2.54
N LYS A 251 -8.21 -24.00 1.30
CA LYS A 251 -7.51 -24.57 0.14
C LYS A 251 -6.51 -23.60 -0.53
N TYR A 252 -6.41 -22.37 -0.03
CA TYR A 252 -5.55 -21.32 -0.60
C TYR A 252 -4.24 -21.13 0.18
N GLN A 253 -3.86 -22.10 1.00
CA GLN A 253 -2.63 -22.07 1.77
C GLN A 253 -1.41 -22.04 0.84
N VAL A 254 -0.45 -21.16 1.14
CA VAL A 254 0.85 -21.14 0.48
C VAL A 254 1.82 -22.04 1.27
N ASN A 255 2.35 -23.04 0.61
CA ASN A 255 3.29 -23.99 1.16
C ASN A 255 4.32 -24.43 0.08
N ASP A 256 5.25 -25.29 0.45
CA ASP A 256 6.33 -25.75 -0.44
C ASP A 256 5.81 -26.42 -1.72
N GLU A 257 4.65 -27.08 -1.68
CA GLU A 257 4.08 -27.75 -2.86
C GLU A 257 3.45 -26.71 -3.80
N THR A 258 2.67 -25.75 -3.27
CA THR A 258 2.05 -24.71 -4.08
C THR A 258 3.08 -23.73 -4.66
N LEU A 259 4.16 -23.42 -3.96
CA LEU A 259 5.24 -22.58 -4.46
C LEU A 259 6.00 -23.20 -5.64
N LYS A 260 6.03 -24.54 -5.79
CA LYS A 260 6.64 -25.20 -6.94
C LYS A 260 5.94 -24.93 -8.28
N LEU A 261 4.71 -24.44 -8.25
CA LEU A 261 3.94 -24.05 -9.44
C LEU A 261 4.45 -22.75 -10.06
N ALA A 262 5.07 -21.89 -9.25
CA ALA A 262 5.69 -20.66 -9.71
C ALA A 262 7.06 -20.91 -10.37
N LYS A 263 7.63 -19.87 -10.97
CA LYS A 263 8.98 -19.95 -11.54
C LYS A 263 10.01 -20.32 -10.46
N LYS A 264 11.10 -21.00 -10.85
CA LYS A 264 12.16 -21.43 -9.93
C LYS A 264 12.84 -20.27 -9.20
N ASP A 265 12.86 -19.10 -9.82
CA ASP A 265 13.40 -17.85 -9.28
C ASP A 265 12.30 -16.93 -8.73
N ALA A 266 11.08 -17.44 -8.56
CA ALA A 266 10.00 -16.68 -7.98
C ALA A 266 10.33 -16.21 -6.57
N ILE A 267 9.93 -14.98 -6.23
CA ILE A 267 10.03 -14.48 -4.86
C ILE A 267 8.70 -14.63 -4.13
N PHE A 268 8.77 -15.02 -2.86
CA PHE A 268 7.61 -15.06 -1.98
C PHE A 268 7.55 -13.80 -1.12
N MET A 269 6.39 -13.14 -1.09
CA MET A 269 6.19 -11.89 -0.35
C MET A 269 4.96 -11.97 0.56
N HIS A 270 4.99 -11.19 1.64
CA HIS A 270 3.89 -11.06 2.59
C HIS A 270 4.02 -9.75 3.38
N CYS A 271 2.95 -8.95 3.46
CA CYS A 271 2.96 -7.67 4.18
C CYS A 271 3.09 -7.82 5.72
N LEU A 272 2.82 -8.99 6.25
CA LEU A 272 2.75 -9.28 7.69
C LEU A 272 1.71 -8.40 8.45
N PRO A 273 1.17 -8.88 9.61
CA PRO A 273 1.48 -10.15 10.26
C PRO A 273 1.00 -11.36 9.47
N GLY A 274 1.70 -12.49 9.59
CA GLY A 274 1.29 -13.76 9.00
C GLY A 274 0.92 -14.77 10.08
N TYR A 275 -0.07 -15.60 9.80
CA TYR A 275 -0.46 -16.73 10.65
C TYR A 275 0.11 -18.02 10.05
N ARG A 276 1.20 -18.52 10.66
CA ARG A 276 1.86 -19.74 10.17
C ARG A 276 0.96 -20.96 10.37
N GLY A 277 0.76 -21.73 9.30
CA GLY A 277 -0.10 -22.92 9.28
C GLY A 277 -1.55 -22.66 8.84
N GLU A 278 -1.87 -21.41 8.53
CA GLU A 278 -3.16 -21.04 7.92
C GLU A 278 -3.03 -20.88 6.41
#